data_248433d620a0b0bb6eccfa63b3b185d9
#
_entry.id   248433d620a0b0bb6eccfa63b3b185d9
#
_cell.length_a   1.000
_cell.length_b   1.000
_cell.length_c   1.000
_cell.angle_alpha   90.00
_cell.angle_beta   90.00
_cell.angle_gamma   90.00
#
_symmetry.space_group_name_H-M   'P 1'
#
loop_
_entity.id
_entity.type
_entity.pdbx_description
1 polymer ?
#
loop_
_entity_poly.entity_id
_entity_poly.type
_entity_poly.pdbx_seq_one_letter_code
_entity_poly.pdbx_strand_id
1 'polypeptide(L)'
;MGHKESPWHIYNNNHIRFKMKKVLIAIDYNPVSEKVVDAGYKLAKQMDAEVVLMHVVADVAYYGIQYPTFMGYEGFDASIDLNLSTEMRNVAKNYLETVAKHLNDPSVGTQLGYGDAADAILKYAEEWKADVIVLGTHSHNFLEKILLGDVASQVLKHTKVPVFIVPVKK
;
A
#
# COMPACT_ATOMS: atom_id res chain seq x y z
N MET A 1 58.27 -5.36 -10.35
CA MET A 1 56.88 -5.16 -10.84
C MET A 1 55.95 -5.58 -9.73
N GLY A 2 55.47 -4.62 -8.93
CA GLY A 2 54.61 -4.88 -7.78
C GLY A 2 53.15 -4.79 -8.22
N HIS A 3 52.41 -5.90 -8.11
CA HIS A 3 51.00 -5.90 -8.21
C HIS A 3 50.42 -5.22 -6.96
N LYS A 4 49.85 -4.04 -7.13
CA LYS A 4 48.99 -3.40 -6.12
C LYS A 4 47.70 -4.18 -6.06
N GLU A 5 47.53 -5.00 -5.02
CA GLU A 5 46.25 -5.58 -4.67
C GLU A 5 45.26 -4.47 -4.30
N SER A 6 44.09 -4.53 -4.90
CA SER A 6 43.05 -3.55 -4.70
C SER A 6 42.47 -3.65 -3.26
N PRO A 7 42.18 -2.54 -2.59
CA PRO A 7 41.79 -2.53 -1.17
C PRO A 7 40.36 -3.09 -0.89
N TRP A 8 39.70 -3.69 -1.87
CA TRP A 8 38.31 -4.16 -1.77
C TRP A 8 38.16 -5.62 -1.36
N HIS A 9 39.27 -6.33 -1.01
CA HIS A 9 39.24 -7.77 -0.71
C HIS A 9 39.03 -8.14 0.76
N ILE A 10 38.74 -7.19 1.64
CA ILE A 10 38.43 -7.49 3.04
C ILE A 10 37.00 -7.08 3.36
N TYR A 11 36.00 -7.64 2.65
CA TYR A 11 34.69 -7.74 3.21
C TYR A 11 34.50 -9.15 3.76
N ASN A 12 34.77 -9.24 5.05
CA ASN A 12 34.52 -10.39 5.89
C ASN A 12 33.07 -10.86 5.69
N ASN A 13 32.87 -12.14 5.35
CA ASN A 13 31.62 -12.81 5.00
C ASN A 13 30.61 -12.94 6.18
N ASN A 14 30.63 -12.03 7.15
CA ASN A 14 29.54 -11.87 8.11
C ASN A 14 28.49 -10.88 7.54
N HIS A 15 27.95 -11.23 6.39
CA HIS A 15 26.70 -10.62 5.96
C HIS A 15 25.62 -11.07 6.96
N ILE A 16 25.27 -10.18 7.90
CA ILE A 16 23.98 -10.24 8.56
C ILE A 16 22.98 -10.07 7.40
N ARG A 17 22.55 -11.22 6.86
CA ARG A 17 21.46 -11.26 5.89
C ARG A 17 20.21 -10.85 6.68
N PHE A 18 19.89 -9.57 6.65
CA PHE A 18 18.53 -9.15 7.00
C PHE A 18 17.62 -9.84 6.01
N LYS A 19 17.06 -10.98 6.42
CA LYS A 19 16.10 -11.70 5.61
C LYS A 19 14.79 -10.92 5.71
N MET A 20 14.58 -9.97 4.79
CA MET A 20 13.28 -9.33 4.62
C MET A 20 12.27 -10.40 4.23
N LYS A 21 11.22 -10.58 5.02
CA LYS A 21 10.29 -11.69 4.87
C LYS A 21 8.85 -11.25 4.62
N LYS A 22 8.54 -9.96 4.74
CA LYS A 22 7.18 -9.44 4.70
C LYS A 22 7.10 -8.19 3.84
N VAL A 23 6.36 -8.28 2.75
CA VAL A 23 6.12 -7.18 1.81
C VAL A 23 4.66 -6.79 1.85
N LEU A 24 4.40 -5.56 2.27
CA LEU A 24 3.08 -4.95 2.26
C LEU A 24 2.91 -4.15 0.97
N ILE A 25 1.95 -4.51 0.13
CA ILE A 25 1.63 -3.81 -1.11
C ILE A 25 0.31 -3.07 -0.92
N ALA A 26 0.37 -1.75 -0.83
CA ALA A 26 -0.83 -0.93 -0.70
C ALA A 26 -1.29 -0.41 -2.07
N ILE A 27 -2.58 -0.63 -2.36
CA ILE A 27 -3.21 -0.35 -3.65
C ILE A 27 -4.52 0.43 -3.46
N ASP A 28 -4.85 1.22 -4.48
CA ASP A 28 -6.13 1.90 -4.63
C ASP A 28 -6.96 1.27 -5.77
N TYR A 29 -8.18 1.79 -6.01
CA TYR A 29 -9.04 1.32 -7.12
C TYR A 29 -8.57 1.77 -8.51
N ASN A 30 -7.38 2.33 -8.65
CA ASN A 30 -6.91 2.80 -9.94
C ASN A 30 -6.51 1.60 -10.83
N PRO A 31 -6.88 1.58 -12.13
CA PRO A 31 -6.47 0.51 -13.06
C PRO A 31 -4.96 0.32 -13.15
N VAL A 32 -4.16 1.35 -12.86
CA VAL A 32 -2.69 1.24 -12.85
C VAL A 32 -2.14 0.52 -11.61
N SER A 33 -2.98 0.22 -10.63
CA SER A 33 -2.59 -0.51 -9.41
C SER A 33 -2.10 -1.93 -9.72
N GLU A 34 -2.53 -2.54 -10.82
CA GLU A 34 -1.99 -3.83 -11.29
C GLU A 34 -0.47 -3.77 -11.47
N LYS A 35 0.07 -2.68 -12.01
CA LYS A 35 1.53 -2.49 -12.16
C LYS A 35 2.25 -2.45 -10.81
N VAL A 36 1.60 -1.88 -9.81
CA VAL A 36 2.14 -1.82 -8.43
C VAL A 36 2.16 -3.22 -7.82
N VAL A 37 1.08 -3.96 -8.00
CA VAL A 37 0.94 -5.34 -7.53
C VAL A 37 2.01 -6.23 -8.17
N ASP A 38 2.13 -6.21 -9.49
CA ASP A 38 3.09 -7.03 -10.23
C ASP A 38 4.54 -6.74 -9.82
N ALA A 39 4.89 -5.45 -9.71
CA ALA A 39 6.23 -5.04 -9.31
C ALA A 39 6.54 -5.44 -7.86
N GLY A 40 5.59 -5.21 -6.95
CA GLY A 40 5.72 -5.56 -5.53
C GLY A 40 5.77 -7.07 -5.32
N TYR A 41 4.90 -7.82 -6.00
CA TYR A 41 4.90 -9.28 -5.95
C TYR A 41 6.20 -9.88 -6.50
N LYS A 42 6.68 -9.39 -7.64
CA LYS A 42 7.97 -9.81 -8.21
C LYS A 42 9.12 -9.54 -7.26
N LEU A 43 9.14 -8.39 -6.61
CA LEU A 43 10.13 -8.05 -5.58
C LEU A 43 10.05 -9.07 -4.41
N ALA A 44 8.86 -9.31 -3.89
CA ALA A 44 8.64 -10.23 -2.78
C ALA A 44 9.08 -11.66 -3.10
N LYS A 45 8.78 -12.16 -4.30
CA LYS A 45 9.23 -13.49 -4.76
C LYS A 45 10.75 -13.61 -4.84
N GLN A 46 11.45 -12.56 -5.27
CA GLN A 46 12.92 -12.54 -5.29
C GLN A 46 13.53 -12.51 -3.88
N MET A 47 12.77 -12.01 -2.91
CA MET A 47 13.17 -11.94 -1.51
C MET A 47 12.75 -13.17 -0.70
N ASP A 48 12.00 -14.10 -1.27
CA ASP A 48 11.35 -15.22 -0.56
C ASP A 48 10.50 -14.71 0.63
N ALA A 49 9.68 -13.68 0.36
CA ALA A 49 8.89 -12.95 1.34
C ALA A 49 7.40 -13.27 1.26
N GLU A 50 6.72 -13.23 2.42
CA GLU A 50 5.26 -13.20 2.50
C GLU A 50 4.73 -11.90 1.89
N VAL A 51 3.56 -11.98 1.27
CA VAL A 51 2.91 -10.81 0.64
C VAL A 51 1.54 -10.59 1.25
N VAL A 52 1.25 -9.34 1.59
CA VAL A 52 -0.11 -8.88 1.88
C VAL A 52 -0.44 -7.73 0.94
N LEU A 53 -1.58 -7.85 0.25
CA LEU A 53 -2.21 -6.76 -0.47
C LEU A 53 -3.12 -5.99 0.48
N MET A 54 -2.97 -4.68 0.53
CA MET A 54 -3.78 -3.82 1.38
C MET A 54 -4.51 -2.76 0.56
N HIS A 55 -5.79 -2.58 0.87
CA HIS A 55 -6.58 -1.45 0.41
C HIS A 55 -7.20 -0.74 1.61
N VAL A 56 -7.27 0.58 1.57
CA VAL A 56 -7.86 1.38 2.63
C VAL A 56 -9.17 1.99 2.15
N VAL A 57 -10.23 1.68 2.87
CA VAL A 57 -11.55 2.29 2.67
C VAL A 57 -11.57 3.58 3.50
N ALA A 58 -11.65 4.71 2.83
CA ALA A 58 -11.80 5.98 3.53
C ALA A 58 -13.14 6.02 4.27
N ASP A 59 -13.13 6.60 5.46
CA ASP A 59 -14.34 6.75 6.26
C ASP A 59 -15.33 7.67 5.52
N VAL A 60 -16.62 7.33 5.50
CA VAL A 60 -17.66 8.13 4.84
C VAL A 60 -17.68 9.57 5.39
N ALA A 61 -17.37 9.72 6.68
CA ALA A 61 -17.21 11.01 7.33
C ALA A 61 -16.04 11.85 6.75
N TYR A 62 -15.00 11.20 6.20
CA TYR A 62 -13.85 11.89 5.60
C TYR A 62 -14.21 12.59 4.28
N TYR A 63 -15.18 12.08 3.55
CA TYR A 63 -15.64 12.71 2.29
C TYR A 63 -16.49 13.96 2.51
N GLY A 64 -16.67 14.40 3.76
CA GLY A 64 -17.35 15.67 4.04
C GLY A 64 -18.78 15.70 3.50
N ILE A 65 -19.48 14.58 3.47
CA ILE A 65 -20.91 14.54 3.27
C ILE A 65 -21.54 15.12 4.55
N GLN A 66 -21.31 16.41 4.76
CA GLN A 66 -22.21 17.20 5.59
C GLN A 66 -23.53 17.22 4.82
N TYR A 67 -24.45 16.34 5.25
CA TYR A 67 -25.81 16.47 4.81
C TYR A 67 -26.27 17.87 5.21
N PRO A 68 -26.66 18.75 4.26
CA PRO A 68 -27.22 20.02 4.65
C PRO A 68 -28.44 19.71 5.51
N THR A 69 -28.43 20.20 6.74
CA THR A 69 -29.62 20.24 7.60
C THR A 69 -30.67 21.10 6.92
N PHE A 70 -31.37 20.49 5.97
CA PHE A 70 -32.49 21.14 5.32
C PHE A 70 -33.72 20.94 6.22
N MET A 71 -34.15 22.01 6.80
CA MET A 71 -35.37 22.14 7.58
C MET A 71 -35.46 21.31 8.88
N GLY A 72 -34.50 21.38 9.81
CA GLY A 72 -34.78 21.01 11.21
C GLY A 72 -35.24 19.58 11.47
N TYR A 73 -35.11 18.67 10.51
CA TYR A 73 -35.35 17.25 10.69
C TYR A 73 -34.07 16.60 11.17
N GLU A 74 -33.96 16.40 12.45
CA GLU A 74 -32.95 15.53 13.08
C GLU A 74 -33.29 14.06 12.82
N GLY A 75 -33.42 13.68 11.58
CA GLY A 75 -33.60 12.31 11.12
C GLY A 75 -32.34 11.78 10.47
N PHE A 76 -31.26 11.70 11.23
CA PHE A 76 -30.09 10.94 10.81
C PHE A 76 -30.48 9.45 10.84
N ASP A 77 -30.78 8.89 9.69
CA ASP A 77 -31.03 7.45 9.59
C ASP A 77 -29.71 6.70 9.64
N ALA A 78 -29.27 6.38 10.85
CA ALA A 78 -28.06 5.59 11.09
C ALA A 78 -28.07 4.24 10.33
N SER A 79 -29.24 3.77 9.89
CA SER A 79 -29.35 2.53 9.11
C SER A 79 -28.83 2.66 7.69
N ILE A 80 -28.96 3.83 7.08
CA ILE A 80 -28.43 4.12 5.72
C ILE A 80 -26.91 4.13 5.75
N ASP A 81 -26.32 4.72 6.77
CA ASP A 81 -24.86 4.81 6.92
C ASP A 81 -24.22 3.43 7.17
N LEU A 82 -24.86 2.59 7.97
CA LEU A 82 -24.43 1.22 8.22
C LEU A 82 -24.50 0.33 6.97
N ASN A 83 -25.54 0.46 6.16
CA ASN A 83 -25.68 -0.30 4.92
C ASN A 83 -24.64 0.14 3.88
N LEU A 84 -24.46 1.46 3.68
CA LEU A 84 -23.48 2.01 2.75
C LEU A 84 -22.06 1.60 3.15
N SER A 85 -21.72 1.67 4.43
CA SER A 85 -20.40 1.25 4.91
C SER A 85 -20.17 -0.24 4.73
N THR A 86 -21.20 -1.07 4.88
CA THR A 86 -21.11 -2.51 4.66
C THR A 86 -20.94 -2.85 3.18
N GLU A 87 -21.65 -2.18 2.29
CA GLU A 87 -21.48 -2.35 0.84
C GLU A 87 -20.10 -1.92 0.37
N MET A 88 -19.60 -0.78 0.83
CA MET A 88 -18.24 -0.31 0.51
C MET A 88 -17.18 -1.32 0.97
N ARG A 89 -17.33 -1.90 2.14
CA ARG A 89 -16.44 -2.96 2.64
C ARG A 89 -16.47 -4.21 1.77
N ASN A 90 -17.65 -4.64 1.36
CA ASN A 90 -17.81 -5.81 0.50
C ASN A 90 -17.20 -5.58 -0.88
N VAL A 91 -17.39 -4.40 -1.47
CA VAL A 91 -16.77 -4.02 -2.74
C VAL A 91 -15.24 -4.01 -2.60
N ALA A 92 -14.71 -3.42 -1.55
CA ALA A 92 -13.28 -3.36 -1.29
C ALA A 92 -12.67 -4.76 -1.07
N LYS A 93 -13.37 -5.62 -0.32
CA LYS A 93 -12.96 -7.00 -0.11
C LYS A 93 -12.92 -7.79 -1.41
N ASN A 94 -13.99 -7.71 -2.20
CA ASN A 94 -14.08 -8.40 -3.49
C ASN A 94 -12.99 -7.92 -4.47
N TYR A 95 -12.68 -6.62 -4.44
CA TYR A 95 -11.58 -6.05 -5.24
C TYR A 95 -10.24 -6.68 -4.85
N LEU A 96 -9.88 -6.66 -3.56
CA LEU A 96 -8.63 -7.26 -3.08
C LEU A 96 -8.54 -8.75 -3.40
N GLU A 97 -9.62 -9.50 -3.19
CA GLU A 97 -9.66 -10.92 -3.52
C GLU A 97 -9.49 -11.18 -5.02
N THR A 98 -10.05 -10.32 -5.86
CA THR A 98 -9.90 -10.41 -7.32
C THR A 98 -8.46 -10.15 -7.73
N VAL A 99 -7.84 -9.13 -7.17
CA VAL A 99 -6.42 -8.81 -7.44
C VAL A 99 -5.50 -9.92 -6.92
N ALA A 100 -5.76 -10.45 -5.72
CA ALA A 100 -4.98 -11.58 -5.19
C ALA A 100 -5.10 -12.83 -6.06
N LYS A 101 -6.29 -13.15 -6.55
CA LYS A 101 -6.52 -14.28 -7.48
C LYS A 101 -5.76 -14.13 -8.79
N HIS A 102 -5.59 -12.90 -9.29
CA HIS A 102 -4.80 -12.64 -10.51
C HIS A 102 -3.34 -13.10 -10.37
N LEU A 103 -2.79 -13.05 -9.17
CA LEU A 103 -1.41 -13.51 -8.90
C LEU A 103 -1.24 -15.03 -8.92
N ASN A 104 -2.33 -15.81 -8.95
CA ASN A 104 -2.32 -17.28 -8.90
C ASN A 104 -1.45 -17.87 -7.77
N ASP A 105 -1.36 -17.15 -6.66
CA ASP A 105 -0.61 -17.57 -5.47
C ASP A 105 -1.52 -17.53 -4.23
N PRO A 106 -1.95 -18.67 -3.71
CA PRO A 106 -2.85 -18.75 -2.56
C PRO A 106 -2.20 -18.30 -1.24
N SER A 107 -0.88 -18.09 -1.22
CA SER A 107 -0.16 -17.59 -0.05
C SER A 107 -0.25 -16.08 0.13
N VAL A 108 -0.76 -15.35 -0.89
CA VAL A 108 -0.94 -13.90 -0.82
C VAL A 108 -2.12 -13.57 0.08
N GLY A 109 -1.82 -12.85 1.17
CA GLY A 109 -2.84 -12.36 2.09
C GLY A 109 -3.50 -11.08 1.59
N THR A 110 -4.68 -10.77 2.12
CA THR A 110 -5.40 -9.52 1.86
C THR A 110 -5.77 -8.83 3.17
N GLN A 111 -5.68 -7.50 3.21
CA GLN A 111 -6.01 -6.67 4.37
C GLN A 111 -6.81 -5.45 3.96
N LEU A 112 -7.92 -5.20 4.65
CA LEU A 112 -8.63 -3.93 4.57
C LEU A 112 -8.18 -3.01 5.70
N GLY A 113 -7.81 -1.77 5.35
CA GLY A 113 -7.67 -0.67 6.30
C GLY A 113 -8.89 0.24 6.27
N TYR A 114 -9.03 1.10 7.27
CA TYR A 114 -10.12 2.06 7.38
C TYR A 114 -9.58 3.41 7.85
N GLY A 115 -10.20 4.50 7.38
CA GLY A 115 -9.87 5.86 7.76
C GLY A 115 -8.84 6.51 6.83
N ASP A 116 -7.91 7.28 7.40
CA ASP A 116 -6.82 7.86 6.61
C ASP A 116 -5.89 6.79 6.05
N ALA A 117 -5.61 6.88 4.75
CA ALA A 117 -4.89 5.83 4.04
C ALA A 117 -3.44 5.70 4.50
N ALA A 118 -2.74 6.82 4.73
CA ALA A 118 -1.35 6.79 5.17
C ALA A 118 -1.23 6.23 6.59
N ASP A 119 -2.10 6.67 7.50
CA ASP A 119 -2.13 6.21 8.89
C ASP A 119 -2.46 4.72 8.98
N ALA A 120 -3.45 4.24 8.22
CA ALA A 120 -3.83 2.83 8.19
C ALA A 120 -2.70 1.95 7.65
N ILE A 121 -2.01 2.38 6.59
CA ILE A 121 -0.85 1.66 6.02
C ILE A 121 0.29 1.60 7.04
N LEU A 122 0.65 2.71 7.65
CA LEU A 122 1.72 2.79 8.64
C LEU A 122 1.43 1.91 9.85
N LYS A 123 0.22 2.00 10.38
CA LYS A 123 -0.24 1.18 11.51
C LYS A 123 -0.15 -0.30 11.20
N TYR A 124 -0.72 -0.74 10.07
CA TYR A 124 -0.67 -2.15 9.71
C TYR A 124 0.76 -2.63 9.42
N ALA A 125 1.57 -1.82 8.77
CA ALA A 125 2.98 -2.16 8.53
C ALA A 125 3.75 -2.41 9.83
N GLU A 126 3.48 -1.63 10.89
CA GLU A 126 4.09 -1.81 12.20
C GLU A 126 3.54 -3.06 12.91
N GLU A 127 2.21 -3.25 12.95
CA GLU A 127 1.55 -4.40 13.60
C GLU A 127 1.94 -5.73 12.96
N TRP A 128 1.94 -5.78 11.62
CA TRP A 128 2.31 -6.97 10.86
C TRP A 128 3.83 -7.16 10.78
N LYS A 129 4.63 -6.15 11.18
CA LYS A 129 6.09 -6.12 11.08
C LYS A 129 6.56 -6.28 9.64
N ALA A 130 6.02 -5.44 8.76
CA ALA A 130 6.44 -5.39 7.37
C ALA A 130 7.91 -4.98 7.27
N ASP A 131 8.66 -5.65 6.38
CA ASP A 131 10.05 -5.31 6.08
C ASP A 131 10.15 -4.32 4.92
N VAL A 132 9.13 -4.29 4.05
CA VAL A 132 9.03 -3.34 2.92
C VAL A 132 7.57 -2.96 2.72
N ILE A 133 7.31 -1.68 2.47
CA ILE A 133 6.04 -1.16 1.98
C ILE A 133 6.18 -0.84 0.49
N VAL A 134 5.28 -1.31 -0.34
CA VAL A 134 5.23 -1.03 -1.78
C VAL A 134 4.04 -0.11 -2.06
N LEU A 135 4.31 0.99 -2.77
CA LEU A 135 3.32 1.99 -3.14
C LEU A 135 3.49 2.40 -4.59
N GLY A 136 2.40 2.82 -5.22
CA GLY A 136 2.44 3.48 -6.53
C GLY A 136 2.63 4.99 -6.41
N THR A 137 3.17 5.60 -7.47
CA THR A 137 3.07 7.06 -7.63
C THR A 137 1.69 7.40 -8.19
N HIS A 138 1.11 8.52 -7.74
CA HIS A 138 -0.11 9.04 -8.33
C HIS A 138 0.25 10.11 -9.36
N SER A 139 0.10 9.80 -10.64
CA SER A 139 0.39 10.78 -11.70
C SER A 139 -0.91 11.19 -12.40
N HIS A 140 -1.49 12.32 -11.97
CA HIS A 140 -2.64 12.90 -12.65
C HIS A 140 -2.27 13.85 -13.80
N ASN A 141 -1.01 14.26 -13.96
CA ASN A 141 -0.61 15.22 -14.98
C ASN A 141 0.69 14.86 -15.70
N PHE A 142 0.67 15.01 -17.01
CA PHE A 142 1.70 14.78 -18.01
C PHE A 142 2.93 15.72 -17.95
N LEU A 143 3.14 16.45 -16.88
CA LEU A 143 4.26 17.38 -16.78
C LEU A 143 5.44 16.69 -16.08
N GLU A 144 6.43 16.34 -16.85
CA GLU A 144 7.86 16.05 -16.61
C GLU A 144 8.41 15.69 -15.20
N LYS A 145 7.59 15.75 -14.15
CA LYS A 145 7.99 15.41 -12.78
C LYS A 145 7.12 14.29 -12.24
N ILE A 146 7.74 13.21 -11.79
CA ILE A 146 7.07 12.18 -11.01
C ILE A 146 6.61 12.85 -9.71
N LEU A 147 5.29 13.11 -9.61
CA LEU A 147 4.70 13.60 -8.37
C LEU A 147 4.35 12.39 -7.50
N LEU A 148 4.92 12.33 -6.32
CA LEU A 148 4.42 11.44 -5.29
C LEU A 148 3.00 11.89 -4.91
N GLY A 149 2.05 10.95 -4.93
CA GLY A 149 0.72 11.20 -4.38
C GLY A 149 0.73 11.48 -2.89
N ASP A 150 -0.34 12.06 -2.37
CA ASP A 150 -0.44 12.47 -0.97
C ASP A 150 -0.19 11.31 0.00
N VAL A 151 -0.77 10.14 -0.25
CA VAL A 151 -0.58 8.94 0.57
C VAL A 151 0.88 8.49 0.59
N ALA A 152 1.52 8.37 -0.59
CA ALA A 152 2.91 7.96 -0.68
C ALA A 152 3.85 8.97 0.01
N SER A 153 3.56 10.28 -0.13
CA SER A 153 4.31 11.35 0.53
C SER A 153 4.20 11.28 2.04
N GLN A 154 3.00 11.05 2.57
CA GLN A 154 2.76 10.91 4.01
C GLN A 154 3.40 9.65 4.58
N VAL A 155 3.26 8.52 3.89
CA VAL A 155 3.92 7.27 4.30
C VAL A 155 5.45 7.47 4.34
N LEU A 156 6.06 8.02 3.30
CA LEU A 156 7.51 8.28 3.27
C LEU A 156 7.99 9.19 4.40
N LYS A 157 7.18 10.18 4.77
CA LYS A 157 7.53 11.13 5.83
C LYS A 157 7.54 10.49 7.23
N HIS A 158 6.67 9.50 7.47
CA HIS A 158 6.43 8.98 8.81
C HIS A 158 6.90 7.54 9.03
N THR A 159 7.22 6.81 7.96
CA THR A 159 7.62 5.41 8.05
C THR A 159 9.02 5.23 8.63
N LYS A 160 9.19 4.11 9.33
CA LYS A 160 10.51 3.55 9.70
C LYS A 160 10.87 2.32 8.86
N VAL A 161 9.92 1.89 8.00
CA VAL A 161 10.05 0.72 7.15
C VAL A 161 10.53 1.18 5.76
N PRO A 162 11.48 0.48 5.11
CA PRO A 162 11.84 0.75 3.72
C PRO A 162 10.63 0.80 2.79
N VAL A 163 10.62 1.77 1.86
CA VAL A 163 9.52 1.94 0.91
C VAL A 163 10.03 1.73 -0.52
N PHE A 164 9.34 0.88 -1.25
CA PHE A 164 9.54 0.67 -2.68
C PHE A 164 8.45 1.41 -3.46
N ILE A 165 8.85 2.44 -4.19
CA ILE A 165 7.93 3.26 -4.99
C ILE A 165 7.91 2.75 -6.43
N VAL A 166 6.74 2.39 -6.91
CA VAL A 166 6.51 1.97 -8.30
C VAL A 166 6.01 3.14 -9.12
N PRO A 167 6.77 3.60 -10.12
CA PRO A 167 6.30 4.66 -11.02
C PRO A 167 5.14 4.14 -11.87
N VAL A 168 3.96 4.74 -11.71
CA VAL A 168 2.81 4.45 -12.56
C VAL A 168 2.51 5.64 -13.44
N LYS A 169 2.55 5.41 -14.77
CA LYS A 169 2.13 6.37 -15.78
C LYS A 169 0.84 5.85 -16.41
N LYS A 170 -0.14 6.74 -16.58
CA LYS A 170 -1.30 6.49 -17.45
C LYS A 170 -0.88 6.42 -18.90
#